data_faa37aa01edef52082f2fd9feb64caef
#
_entry.id   faa37aa01edef52082f2fd9feb64caef
#
_cell.length_a   1.000
_cell.length_b   1.000
_cell.length_c   1.000
_cell.angle_alpha   90.00
_cell.angle_beta   90.00
_cell.angle_gamma   90.00
#
_symmetry.space_group_name_H-M   'P 1'
#
loop_
_entity.id
_entity.type
_entity.pdbx_description
1 polymer ?
#
loop_
_entity_poly.entity_id
_entity_poly.type
_entity_poly.pdbx_seq_one_letter_code
_entity_poly.pdbx_strand_id
1 'polypeptide(L)'
;DFALSSLSNAGVHSVGVIMQRDYQSLLDHLGSGKAWDLSRRSGGLHLLPPFGANTRGDYAGTAEALNAVISYVRAIPESEIVLMPADVVCNLDLAAAIAQHEAGGCGITAICRDGDVTGEHHRFLTDAHGRVTKLITSAAPDAGLTSMEAYIVNKDVLLAMLDLCAQENRAFFHRDALFSYLARGGTMDVFLHRGYAVRVDTVADYFSAS
;
A
#
# COMPACT_ATOMS: atom_id res chain seq x y z
N ASP A 1 -8.07 -3.91 11.22
CA ASP A 1 -8.04 -5.36 11.47
C ASP A 1 -7.80 -6.15 10.19
N PHE A 2 -8.57 -5.93 9.11
CA PHE A 2 -8.49 -6.71 7.87
C PHE A 2 -7.11 -6.69 7.22
N ALA A 3 -6.46 -5.52 7.14
CA ALA A 3 -5.11 -5.40 6.59
C ALA A 3 -4.10 -6.25 7.39
N LEU A 4 -4.12 -6.16 8.72
CA LEU A 4 -3.23 -6.94 9.59
C LEU A 4 -3.50 -8.44 9.49
N SER A 5 -4.77 -8.84 9.41
CA SER A 5 -5.16 -10.24 9.20
C SER A 5 -4.67 -10.77 7.85
N SER A 6 -4.82 -9.99 6.78
CA SER A 6 -4.34 -10.37 5.44
C SER A 6 -2.82 -10.54 5.42
N LEU A 7 -2.08 -9.61 6.04
CA LEU A 7 -0.62 -9.67 6.15
C LEU A 7 -0.17 -10.91 6.96
N SER A 8 -0.75 -11.12 8.14
CA SER A 8 -0.42 -12.25 8.99
C SER A 8 -0.74 -13.61 8.33
N ASN A 9 -1.89 -13.72 7.69
CA ASN A 9 -2.29 -14.93 6.96
C ASN A 9 -1.38 -15.23 5.76
N ALA A 10 -0.81 -14.21 5.14
CA ALA A 10 0.18 -14.37 4.07
C ALA A 10 1.61 -14.66 4.58
N GLY A 11 1.81 -14.80 5.90
CA GLY A 11 3.10 -15.06 6.48
C GLY A 11 4.00 -13.81 6.61
N VAL A 12 3.46 -12.62 6.48
CA VAL A 12 4.20 -11.38 6.73
C VAL A 12 4.33 -11.17 8.23
N HIS A 13 5.56 -11.25 8.73
CA HIS A 13 5.86 -11.26 10.18
C HIS A 13 6.45 -9.95 10.71
N SER A 14 6.75 -9.00 9.86
CA SER A 14 7.24 -7.68 10.22
C SER A 14 6.32 -6.63 9.60
N VAL A 15 5.58 -5.92 10.43
CA VAL A 15 4.56 -4.97 9.98
C VAL A 15 4.76 -3.62 10.63
N GLY A 16 4.95 -2.58 9.83
CA GLY A 16 4.99 -1.20 10.29
C GLY A 16 3.63 -0.52 10.07
N VAL A 17 3.05 0.04 11.11
CA VAL A 17 1.82 0.84 11.03
C VAL A 17 2.20 2.31 11.12
N ILE A 18 2.16 3.01 9.98
CA ILE A 18 2.37 4.46 9.92
C ILE A 18 1.10 5.14 10.39
N MET A 19 1.23 6.00 11.39
CA MET A 19 0.12 6.70 12.00
C MET A 19 0.17 8.19 11.72
N GLN A 20 -1.00 8.82 11.79
CA GLN A 20 -1.13 10.28 11.75
C GLN A 20 -1.51 10.78 13.15
N ARG A 21 -1.90 12.05 13.29
CA ARG A 21 -2.36 12.59 14.57
C ARG A 21 -3.52 11.78 15.18
N ASP A 22 -3.81 12.00 16.43
CA ASP A 22 -4.93 11.40 17.18
C ASP A 22 -4.89 9.86 17.23
N TYR A 23 -3.70 9.28 17.24
CA TYR A 23 -3.48 7.84 17.15
C TYR A 23 -3.61 7.08 18.48
N GLN A 24 -3.99 7.71 19.59
CA GLN A 24 -4.03 7.05 20.90
C GLN A 24 -4.99 5.85 20.93
N SER A 25 -6.20 6.01 20.39
CA SER A 25 -7.17 4.92 20.32
C SER A 25 -6.72 3.77 19.44
N LEU A 26 -5.95 4.07 18.36
CA LEU A 26 -5.34 3.07 17.51
C LEU A 26 -4.24 2.30 18.25
N LEU A 27 -3.40 2.98 19.05
CA LEU A 27 -2.40 2.32 19.90
C LEU A 27 -3.06 1.37 20.90
N ASP A 28 -4.11 1.82 21.57
CA ASP A 28 -4.84 1.02 22.55
C ASP A 28 -5.49 -0.21 21.90
N HIS A 29 -6.03 -0.06 20.68
CA HIS A 29 -6.63 -1.15 19.91
C HIS A 29 -5.58 -2.18 19.44
N LEU A 30 -4.49 -1.72 18.87
CA LEU A 30 -3.44 -2.59 18.31
C LEU A 30 -2.65 -3.31 19.41
N GLY A 31 -2.43 -2.66 20.54
CA GLY A 31 -1.67 -3.20 21.65
C GLY A 31 -0.30 -3.74 21.22
N SER A 32 -0.01 -4.99 21.56
CA SER A 32 1.23 -5.68 21.16
C SER A 32 1.14 -6.43 19.84
N GLY A 33 0.05 -6.33 19.10
CA GLY A 33 -0.17 -7.10 17.88
C GLY A 33 -0.45 -8.59 18.10
N LYS A 34 -0.73 -9.02 19.34
CA LYS A 34 -0.95 -10.43 19.69
C LYS A 34 -2.14 -11.04 18.94
N ALA A 35 -3.18 -10.26 18.68
CA ALA A 35 -4.37 -10.73 17.98
C ALA A 35 -4.05 -11.21 16.54
N TRP A 36 -2.97 -10.73 15.93
CA TRP A 36 -2.52 -11.07 14.58
C TRP A 36 -1.21 -11.88 14.56
N ASP A 37 -0.80 -12.46 15.68
CA ASP A 37 0.47 -13.17 15.83
C ASP A 37 1.71 -12.32 15.49
N LEU A 38 1.61 -11.00 15.70
CA LEU A 38 2.69 -10.03 15.49
C LEU A 38 3.42 -9.64 16.77
N SER A 39 3.21 -10.35 17.88
CA SER A 39 3.95 -10.18 19.13
C SER A 39 5.18 -11.09 19.17
N ARG A 40 6.20 -10.77 18.38
CA ARG A 40 7.37 -11.64 18.14
C ARG A 40 8.66 -10.97 18.56
N ARG A 41 9.71 -11.76 18.84
CA ARG A 41 11.06 -11.25 19.18
C ARG A 41 11.80 -10.67 17.98
N SER A 42 11.57 -11.21 16.78
CA SER A 42 12.13 -10.73 15.52
C SER A 42 10.98 -10.41 14.57
N GLY A 43 11.00 -9.23 13.98
CA GLY A 43 9.85 -8.69 13.27
C GLY A 43 8.78 -8.18 14.24
N GLY A 44 7.51 -8.51 13.97
CA GLY A 44 6.38 -8.12 14.80
C GLY A 44 5.73 -6.82 14.37
N LEU A 45 4.90 -6.25 15.25
CA LEU A 45 4.19 -5.00 15.01
C LEU A 45 5.05 -3.82 15.44
N HIS A 46 5.35 -2.94 14.51
CA HIS A 46 6.07 -1.69 14.73
C HIS A 46 5.10 -0.51 14.57
N LEU A 47 4.89 0.23 15.64
CA LEU A 47 4.03 1.40 15.64
C LEU A 47 4.88 2.63 15.32
N LEU A 48 4.55 3.32 14.24
CA LEU A 48 5.33 4.40 13.65
C LEU A 48 4.53 5.71 13.75
N PRO A 49 4.51 6.35 14.95
CA PRO A 49 3.84 7.63 15.13
C PRO A 49 4.56 8.73 14.32
N PRO A 50 3.91 9.86 14.04
CA PRO A 50 4.52 10.94 13.30
C PRO A 50 5.66 11.56 14.11
N PHE A 51 6.88 11.44 13.58
CA PHE A 51 8.07 12.07 14.10
C PHE A 51 8.59 13.14 13.14
N GLY A 52 9.02 14.27 13.65
CA GLY A 52 9.74 15.27 12.88
C GLY A 52 9.09 16.63 12.80
N ALA A 53 9.55 17.45 11.84
CA ALA A 53 9.25 18.87 11.73
C ALA A 53 7.79 19.21 11.40
N ASN A 54 6.99 18.23 11.02
CA ASN A 54 5.57 18.44 10.77
C ASN A 54 4.79 18.42 12.09
N THR A 55 4.74 19.58 12.76
CA THR A 55 4.09 19.77 14.06
C THR A 55 2.58 19.47 14.06
N ARG A 56 1.98 19.29 12.88
CA ARG A 56 0.56 18.95 12.72
C ARG A 56 0.30 17.44 12.80
N GLY A 57 1.32 16.59 12.60
CA GLY A 57 1.18 15.14 12.64
C GLY A 57 0.38 14.53 11.48
N ASP A 58 0.13 15.34 10.43
CA ASP A 58 -0.56 14.91 9.21
C ASP A 58 0.44 14.85 8.05
N TYR A 59 0.27 13.87 7.19
CA TYR A 59 1.00 13.75 5.93
C TYR A 59 0.11 14.16 4.76
N ALA A 60 0.66 14.89 3.79
CA ALA A 60 -0.08 15.26 2.59
C ALA A 60 -0.37 14.06 1.68
N GLY A 61 0.46 13.00 1.77
CA GLY A 61 0.25 11.78 1.01
C GLY A 61 1.16 10.63 1.46
N THR A 62 0.93 9.47 0.88
CA THR A 62 1.59 8.21 1.28
C THR A 62 3.11 8.24 1.04
N ALA A 63 3.61 8.93 0.01
CA ALA A 63 5.05 9.04 -0.21
C ALA A 63 5.73 9.89 0.87
N GLU A 64 5.10 10.96 1.33
CA GLU A 64 5.59 11.76 2.47
C GLU A 64 5.58 10.92 3.77
N ALA A 65 4.50 10.18 4.01
CA ALA A 65 4.38 9.30 5.17
C ALA A 65 5.48 8.22 5.21
N LEU A 66 5.76 7.58 4.08
CA LEU A 66 6.83 6.60 3.94
C LEU A 66 8.22 7.23 4.12
N ASN A 67 8.43 8.44 3.59
CA ASN A 67 9.68 9.18 3.80
C ASN A 67 9.90 9.58 5.25
N ALA A 68 8.85 9.91 5.99
CA ALA A 68 8.96 10.21 7.42
C ALA A 68 9.49 9.02 8.23
N VAL A 69 9.25 7.80 7.77
CA VAL A 69 9.71 6.55 8.41
C VAL A 69 10.80 5.84 7.60
N ILE A 70 11.51 6.55 6.72
CA ILE A 70 12.50 5.97 5.79
C ILE A 70 13.59 5.15 6.48
N SER A 71 13.98 5.52 7.69
CA SER A 71 14.97 4.78 8.49
C SER A 71 14.47 3.39 8.85
N TYR A 72 13.19 3.26 9.18
CA TYR A 72 12.53 1.96 9.39
C TYR A 72 12.53 1.14 8.11
N VAL A 73 12.09 1.74 6.99
CA VAL A 73 12.06 1.05 5.68
C VAL A 73 13.44 0.54 5.28
N ARG A 74 14.50 1.34 5.49
CA ARG A 74 15.89 0.94 5.19
C ARG A 74 16.37 -0.20 6.08
N ALA A 75 15.90 -0.27 7.31
CA ALA A 75 16.31 -1.30 8.28
C ALA A 75 15.61 -2.66 8.07
N ILE A 76 14.52 -2.73 7.30
CA ILE A 76 13.85 -3.98 6.94
C ILE A 76 14.85 -4.89 6.20
N PRO A 77 15.07 -6.14 6.66
CA PRO A 77 16.02 -7.05 6.01
C PRO A 77 15.49 -7.65 4.69
N GLU A 78 14.17 -7.76 4.56
CA GLU A 78 13.49 -8.33 3.40
C GLU A 78 13.71 -7.50 2.14
N SER A 79 13.74 -8.15 0.98
CA SER A 79 13.91 -7.55 -0.35
C SER A 79 12.62 -6.97 -0.93
N GLU A 80 11.48 -7.35 -0.38
CA GLU A 80 10.15 -6.97 -0.84
C GLU A 80 9.33 -6.36 0.28
N ILE A 81 8.52 -5.38 -0.06
CA ILE A 81 7.68 -4.65 0.88
C ILE A 81 6.25 -4.64 0.36
N VAL A 82 5.32 -5.03 1.21
CA VAL A 82 3.88 -4.88 0.95
C VAL A 82 3.43 -3.53 1.50
N LEU A 83 2.92 -2.68 0.64
CA LEU A 83 2.21 -1.47 1.03
C LEU A 83 0.72 -1.77 0.99
N MET A 84 0.02 -1.56 2.10
CA MET A 84 -1.39 -1.88 2.22
C MET A 84 -2.15 -0.75 2.90
N PRO A 85 -3.26 -0.26 2.31
CA PRO A 85 -4.10 0.74 2.94
C PRO A 85 -4.86 0.13 4.12
N ALA A 86 -5.12 0.92 5.16
CA ALA A 86 -5.83 0.47 6.35
C ALA A 86 -7.36 0.60 6.26
N ASP A 87 -7.86 1.35 5.28
CA ASP A 87 -9.25 1.69 5.02
C ASP A 87 -9.96 0.76 4.03
N VAL A 88 -9.29 -0.31 3.58
CA VAL A 88 -9.87 -1.30 2.67
C VAL A 88 -10.21 -2.59 3.43
N VAL A 89 -11.48 -2.98 3.36
CA VAL A 89 -11.99 -4.28 3.82
C VAL A 89 -12.03 -5.23 2.63
N CYS A 90 -11.23 -6.28 2.64
CA CYS A 90 -11.16 -7.24 1.54
C CYS A 90 -10.76 -8.64 2.02
N ASN A 91 -11.11 -9.65 1.22
CA ASN A 91 -10.68 -11.03 1.38
C ASN A 91 -9.52 -11.37 0.41
N LEU A 92 -8.49 -10.55 0.42
CA LEU A 92 -7.35 -10.65 -0.48
C LEU A 92 -6.51 -11.91 -0.19
N ASP A 93 -6.27 -12.70 -1.24
CA ASP A 93 -5.23 -13.74 -1.24
C ASP A 93 -3.86 -13.08 -1.47
N LEU A 94 -3.33 -12.50 -0.40
CA LEU A 94 -2.05 -11.78 -0.45
C LEU A 94 -0.88 -12.73 -0.71
N ALA A 95 -0.96 -13.99 -0.25
CA ALA A 95 0.09 -14.97 -0.50
C ALA A 95 0.22 -15.29 -2.00
N ALA A 96 -0.90 -15.43 -2.71
CA ALA A 96 -0.89 -15.61 -4.17
C ALA A 96 -0.35 -14.37 -4.89
N ALA A 97 -0.66 -13.16 -4.40
CA ALA A 97 -0.14 -11.93 -4.97
C ALA A 97 1.39 -11.80 -4.80
N ILE A 98 1.92 -12.17 -3.63
CA ILE A 98 3.36 -12.20 -3.36
C ILE A 98 4.03 -13.21 -4.29
N ALA A 99 3.52 -14.44 -4.37
CA ALA A 99 4.06 -15.47 -5.25
C ALA A 99 4.07 -15.04 -6.74
N GLN A 100 3.04 -14.33 -7.20
CA GLN A 100 3.01 -13.76 -8.55
C GLN A 100 4.09 -12.70 -8.72
N HIS A 101 4.31 -11.82 -7.75
CA HIS A 101 5.35 -10.80 -7.80
C HIS A 101 6.74 -11.40 -7.92
N GLU A 102 7.06 -12.37 -7.04
CA GLU A 102 8.33 -13.10 -7.04
C GLU A 102 8.60 -13.81 -8.39
N ALA A 103 7.56 -14.40 -8.99
CA ALA A 103 7.67 -15.08 -10.28
C ALA A 103 7.75 -14.10 -11.47
N GLY A 104 7.18 -12.91 -11.35
CA GLY A 104 7.01 -11.96 -12.46
C GLY A 104 8.25 -11.16 -12.82
N GLY A 105 9.20 -11.00 -11.89
CA GLY A 105 10.45 -10.25 -12.08
C GLY A 105 10.26 -8.76 -12.37
N CYS A 106 9.10 -8.18 -12.03
CA CYS A 106 8.85 -6.73 -12.10
C CYS A 106 9.21 -6.04 -10.79
N GLY A 107 9.43 -4.73 -10.83
CA GLY A 107 9.77 -3.96 -9.62
C GLY A 107 8.58 -3.70 -8.71
N ILE A 108 7.36 -3.73 -9.27
CA ILE A 108 6.10 -3.46 -8.56
C ILE A 108 4.99 -4.38 -9.08
N THR A 109 4.17 -4.91 -8.16
CA THR A 109 2.89 -5.51 -8.48
C THR A 109 1.78 -4.71 -7.80
N ALA A 110 0.86 -4.14 -8.57
CA ALA A 110 -0.31 -3.45 -8.06
C ALA A 110 -1.46 -4.42 -7.86
N ILE A 111 -2.12 -4.37 -6.73
CA ILE A 111 -3.35 -5.13 -6.49
C ILE A 111 -4.52 -4.32 -7.01
N CYS A 112 -5.25 -4.89 -7.95
CA CYS A 112 -6.33 -4.23 -8.66
C CYS A 112 -7.59 -5.08 -8.66
N ARG A 113 -8.71 -4.46 -8.96
CA ARG A 113 -9.99 -5.13 -9.19
C ARG A 113 -10.60 -4.67 -10.50
N ASP A 114 -11.44 -5.53 -11.05
CA ASP A 114 -12.29 -5.19 -12.18
C ASP A 114 -13.55 -4.44 -11.69
N GLY A 115 -14.08 -3.55 -12.53
CA GLY A 115 -15.31 -2.82 -12.25
C GLY A 115 -15.10 -1.46 -11.58
N ASP A 116 -16.24 -0.76 -11.47
CA ASP A 116 -16.30 0.59 -10.91
C ASP A 116 -16.28 0.56 -9.38
N VAL A 117 -15.42 1.39 -8.80
CA VAL A 117 -15.43 1.71 -7.39
C VAL A 117 -15.85 3.17 -7.28
N THR A 118 -16.81 3.47 -6.41
CA THR A 118 -17.24 4.85 -6.16
C THR A 118 -16.09 5.65 -5.56
N GLY A 119 -15.82 6.84 -6.09
CA GLY A 119 -14.77 7.73 -5.62
C GLY A 119 -13.66 8.00 -6.67
N GLU A 120 -12.66 8.79 -6.27
CA GLU A 120 -11.47 9.04 -7.08
C GLU A 120 -10.48 7.90 -6.93
N HIS A 121 -10.41 7.05 -7.93
CA HIS A 121 -9.47 5.92 -7.95
C HIS A 121 -8.50 6.04 -9.10
N HIS A 122 -7.29 5.51 -8.86
CA HIS A 122 -6.31 5.32 -9.92
C HIS A 122 -6.61 4.03 -10.65
N ARG A 123 -6.44 4.06 -11.97
CA ARG A 123 -6.65 2.92 -12.85
C ARG A 123 -5.39 2.61 -13.64
N PHE A 124 -5.20 1.35 -13.94
CA PHE A 124 -4.10 0.89 -14.76
C PHE A 124 -4.62 0.26 -16.04
N LEU A 125 -4.10 0.72 -17.19
CA LEU A 125 -4.22 -0.02 -18.43
C LEU A 125 -3.09 -1.05 -18.47
N THR A 126 -3.43 -2.27 -18.89
CA THR A 126 -2.49 -3.36 -19.04
C THR A 126 -2.44 -3.85 -20.47
N ASP A 127 -1.33 -4.48 -20.83
CA ASP A 127 -1.23 -5.29 -22.04
C ASP A 127 -1.87 -6.68 -21.84
N ALA A 128 -1.77 -7.52 -22.87
CA ALA A 128 -2.32 -8.88 -22.85
C ALA A 128 -1.63 -9.81 -21.81
N HIS A 129 -0.48 -9.41 -21.26
CA HIS A 129 0.28 -10.16 -20.27
C HIS A 129 0.07 -9.65 -18.84
N GLY A 130 -0.80 -8.64 -18.64
CA GLY A 130 -1.06 -8.03 -17.34
C GLY A 130 -0.04 -6.97 -16.92
N ARG A 131 0.87 -6.57 -17.82
CA ARG A 131 1.85 -5.52 -17.55
C ARG A 131 1.23 -4.14 -17.72
N VAL A 132 1.45 -3.26 -16.77
CA VAL A 132 0.93 -1.90 -16.80
C VAL A 132 1.59 -1.11 -17.93
N THR A 133 0.77 -0.55 -18.79
CA THR A 133 1.17 0.32 -19.90
C THR A 133 0.89 1.79 -19.62
N LYS A 134 -0.11 2.09 -18.76
CA LYS A 134 -0.50 3.46 -18.43
C LYS A 134 -1.20 3.54 -17.09
N LEU A 135 -0.87 4.59 -16.33
CA LEU A 135 -1.61 5.04 -15.14
C LEU A 135 -2.62 6.12 -15.55
N ILE A 136 -3.89 5.94 -15.15
CA ILE A 136 -4.98 6.88 -15.38
C ILE A 136 -5.45 7.41 -14.02
N THR A 137 -5.56 8.74 -13.93
CA THR A 137 -5.99 9.45 -12.71
C THR A 137 -7.35 10.15 -12.87
N SER A 138 -8.07 9.87 -13.96
CA SER A 138 -9.35 10.55 -14.25
C SER A 138 -10.55 9.62 -13.99
N ALA A 139 -11.68 10.25 -13.69
CA ALA A 139 -12.97 9.61 -13.42
C ALA A 139 -13.67 8.99 -14.67
N ALA A 140 -12.92 8.60 -15.70
CA ALA A 140 -13.50 7.92 -16.86
C ALA A 140 -13.85 6.47 -16.47
N PRO A 141 -15.13 6.09 -16.41
CA PRO A 141 -15.58 4.84 -15.80
C PRO A 141 -15.16 3.57 -16.56
N ASP A 142 -14.79 3.65 -17.83
CA ASP A 142 -14.72 2.48 -18.71
C ASP A 142 -13.29 2.01 -19.07
N ALA A 143 -12.24 2.56 -18.46
CA ALA A 143 -10.88 2.25 -18.90
C ALA A 143 -10.02 1.68 -17.77
N GLY A 144 -9.66 0.40 -17.89
CA GLY A 144 -8.61 -0.23 -17.09
C GLY A 144 -9.06 -0.80 -15.74
N LEU A 145 -8.11 -1.38 -15.04
CA LEU A 145 -8.30 -2.01 -13.72
C LEU A 145 -8.18 -0.96 -12.61
N THR A 146 -9.11 -0.98 -11.66
CA THR A 146 -9.11 -0.05 -10.53
C THR A 146 -8.09 -0.49 -9.48
N SER A 147 -7.21 0.43 -9.07
CA SER A 147 -6.24 0.19 -8.01
C SER A 147 -6.93 0.04 -6.66
N MET A 148 -6.51 -0.94 -5.88
CA MET A 148 -6.86 -1.06 -4.46
C MET A 148 -5.88 -0.29 -3.55
N GLU A 149 -4.93 0.46 -4.14
CA GLU A 149 -3.84 1.16 -3.45
C GLU A 149 -2.95 0.25 -2.59
N ALA A 150 -3.02 -1.06 -2.83
CA ALA A 150 -2.15 -2.05 -2.27
C ALA A 150 -1.10 -2.47 -3.32
N TYR A 151 0.16 -2.56 -2.88
CA TYR A 151 1.29 -2.81 -3.77
C TYR A 151 2.28 -3.76 -3.12
N ILE A 152 2.90 -4.62 -3.93
CA ILE A 152 4.10 -5.35 -3.56
C ILE A 152 5.25 -4.71 -4.35
N VAL A 153 6.30 -4.29 -3.67
CA VAL A 153 7.35 -3.46 -4.24
C VAL A 153 8.71 -3.98 -3.82
N ASN A 154 9.63 -4.13 -4.75
CA ASN A 154 11.03 -4.39 -4.43
C ASN A 154 11.58 -3.23 -3.58
N LYS A 155 12.25 -3.52 -2.49
CA LYS A 155 12.70 -2.52 -1.52
C LYS A 155 13.64 -1.46 -2.14
N ASP A 156 14.53 -1.85 -3.02
CA ASP A 156 15.44 -0.95 -3.73
C ASP A 156 14.66 0.00 -4.65
N VAL A 157 13.64 -0.50 -5.34
CA VAL A 157 12.73 0.31 -6.18
C VAL A 157 11.97 1.31 -5.30
N LEU A 158 11.39 0.86 -4.18
CA LEU A 158 10.69 1.73 -3.25
C LEU A 158 11.59 2.85 -2.74
N LEU A 159 12.80 2.51 -2.28
CA LEU A 159 13.74 3.50 -1.76
C LEU A 159 14.14 4.53 -2.82
N ALA A 160 14.41 4.09 -4.05
CA ALA A 160 14.73 5.00 -5.15
C ALA A 160 13.55 5.95 -5.49
N MET A 161 12.31 5.44 -5.47
CA MET A 161 11.11 6.25 -5.68
C MET A 161 10.91 7.29 -4.57
N LEU A 162 11.12 6.88 -3.31
CA LEU A 162 10.97 7.76 -2.15
C LEU A 162 12.07 8.84 -2.11
N ASP A 163 13.32 8.48 -2.41
CA ASP A 163 14.42 9.44 -2.49
C ASP A 163 14.14 10.51 -3.58
N LEU A 164 13.60 10.11 -4.72
CA LEU A 164 13.19 11.05 -5.77
C LEU A 164 12.05 11.97 -5.31
N CYS A 165 11.02 11.40 -4.67
CA CYS A 165 9.91 12.19 -4.14
C CYS A 165 10.39 13.22 -3.10
N ALA A 166 11.33 12.84 -2.23
CA ALA A 166 11.92 13.75 -1.25
C ALA A 166 12.68 14.90 -1.92
N GLN A 167 13.51 14.60 -2.94
CA GLN A 167 14.28 15.61 -3.69
C GLN A 167 13.38 16.59 -4.44
N GLU A 168 12.27 16.12 -4.98
CA GLU A 168 11.34 16.93 -5.78
C GLU A 168 10.18 17.50 -4.92
N ASN A 169 10.21 17.30 -3.60
CA ASN A 169 9.17 17.71 -2.65
C ASN A 169 7.76 17.22 -3.05
N ARG A 170 7.66 15.95 -3.43
CA ARG A 170 6.43 15.28 -3.85
C ARG A 170 5.90 14.38 -2.75
N ALA A 171 4.59 14.41 -2.51
CA ALA A 171 3.96 13.76 -1.37
C ALA A 171 3.14 12.50 -1.72
N PHE A 172 2.68 12.37 -2.97
CA PHE A 172 1.69 11.34 -3.33
C PHE A 172 2.36 10.13 -4.00
N PHE A 173 2.10 8.94 -3.47
CA PHE A 173 2.71 7.72 -3.99
C PHE A 173 2.25 7.41 -5.43
N HIS A 174 0.94 7.38 -5.66
CA HIS A 174 0.39 7.03 -6.98
C HIS A 174 0.63 8.12 -8.03
N ARG A 175 0.36 9.39 -7.70
CA ARG A 175 0.43 10.52 -8.64
C ARG A 175 1.87 10.91 -8.98
N ASP A 176 2.76 10.81 -7.99
CA ASP A 176 4.13 11.30 -8.12
C ASP A 176 5.13 10.15 -8.27
N ALA A 177 5.16 9.21 -7.32
CA ALA A 177 6.16 8.14 -7.30
C ALA A 177 5.92 7.10 -8.41
N LEU A 178 4.71 6.52 -8.51
CA LEU A 178 4.38 5.53 -9.54
C LEU A 178 4.45 6.12 -10.95
N PHE A 179 3.93 7.34 -11.13
CA PHE A 179 4.00 8.02 -12.41
C PHE A 179 5.45 8.22 -12.87
N SER A 180 6.31 8.73 -11.99
CA SER A 180 7.73 8.95 -12.28
C SER A 180 8.47 7.63 -12.54
N TYR A 181 8.15 6.57 -11.80
CA TYR A 181 8.73 5.24 -11.99
C TYR A 181 8.41 4.68 -13.37
N LEU A 182 7.13 4.68 -13.77
CA LEU A 182 6.71 4.21 -15.10
C LEU A 182 7.28 5.06 -16.23
N ALA A 183 7.31 6.39 -16.08
CA ALA A 183 7.87 7.32 -17.07
C ALA A 183 9.38 7.11 -17.32
N ARG A 184 10.10 6.55 -16.33
CA ARG A 184 11.52 6.20 -16.43
C ARG A 184 11.78 4.76 -16.91
N GLY A 185 10.74 4.07 -17.38
CA GLY A 185 10.84 2.71 -17.89
C GLY A 185 10.77 1.62 -16.82
N GLY A 186 10.32 1.96 -15.61
CA GLY A 186 10.04 0.99 -14.57
C GLY A 186 8.93 0.01 -14.97
N THR A 187 9.02 -1.24 -14.51
CA THR A 187 8.07 -2.29 -14.86
C THR A 187 7.10 -2.57 -13.71
N MET A 188 5.82 -2.64 -14.01
CA MET A 188 4.77 -2.92 -13.05
C MET A 188 3.76 -3.91 -13.63
N ASP A 189 3.43 -4.93 -12.86
CA ASP A 189 2.39 -5.92 -13.17
C ASP A 189 1.16 -5.69 -12.30
N VAL A 190 0.05 -6.34 -12.66
CA VAL A 190 -1.20 -6.29 -11.90
C VAL A 190 -1.54 -7.67 -11.38
N PHE A 191 -1.87 -7.75 -10.08
CA PHE A 191 -2.58 -8.88 -9.49
C PHE A 191 -4.08 -8.56 -9.44
N LEU A 192 -4.91 -9.36 -10.12
CA LEU A 192 -6.35 -9.13 -10.19
C LEU A 192 -7.06 -9.79 -9.02
N HIS A 193 -7.52 -8.98 -8.07
CA HIS A 193 -8.41 -9.42 -6.99
C HIS A 193 -9.85 -9.56 -7.49
N ARG A 194 -10.42 -10.77 -7.34
CA ARG A 194 -11.78 -11.09 -7.78
C ARG A 194 -12.77 -11.28 -6.62
N GLY A 195 -12.30 -11.09 -5.40
CA GLY A 195 -13.10 -11.25 -4.19
C GLY A 195 -13.82 -9.98 -3.76
N TYR A 196 -14.35 -10.04 -2.55
CA TYR A 196 -14.95 -8.87 -1.90
C TYR A 196 -13.89 -7.83 -1.57
N ALA A 197 -14.17 -6.58 -1.93
CA ALA A 197 -13.38 -5.43 -1.48
C ALA A 197 -14.26 -4.18 -1.45
N VAL A 198 -14.16 -3.46 -0.36
CA VAL A 198 -14.83 -2.17 -0.16
C VAL A 198 -13.87 -1.22 0.54
N ARG A 199 -13.86 0.04 0.12
CA ARG A 199 -13.17 1.11 0.81
C ARG A 199 -14.11 1.77 1.81
N VAL A 200 -13.62 2.02 3.01
CA VAL A 200 -14.38 2.65 4.09
C VAL A 200 -13.96 4.12 4.19
N ASP A 201 -14.56 4.96 3.35
CA ASP A 201 -14.30 6.41 3.33
C ASP A 201 -15.28 7.19 4.20
N THR A 202 -16.47 6.62 4.44
CA THR A 202 -17.55 7.24 5.19
C THR A 202 -18.13 6.31 6.28
N VAL A 203 -18.87 6.88 7.21
CA VAL A 203 -19.62 6.10 8.22
C VAL A 203 -20.64 5.17 7.55
N ALA A 204 -21.23 5.58 6.42
CA ALA A 204 -22.14 4.73 5.65
C ALA A 204 -21.43 3.51 5.06
N ASP A 205 -20.20 3.67 4.56
CA ASP A 205 -19.39 2.55 4.05
C ASP A 205 -19.05 1.57 5.17
N TYR A 206 -18.73 2.09 6.37
CA TYR A 206 -18.48 1.25 7.54
C TYR A 206 -19.69 0.37 7.88
N PHE A 207 -20.90 0.93 7.92
CA PHE A 207 -22.11 0.13 8.16
C PHE A 207 -22.44 -0.84 7.04
N SER A 208 -22.06 -0.53 5.80
CA SER A 208 -22.25 -1.43 4.66
C SER A 208 -21.27 -2.57 4.63
N ALA A 209 -20.09 -2.40 5.24
CA ALA A 209 -19.02 -3.39 5.33
C ALA A 209 -19.12 -4.29 6.56
N SER A 210 -20.00 -3.97 7.52
CA SER A 210 -20.23 -4.71 8.77
C SER A 210 -21.31 -5.77 8.60
#